data_977265672046bdeacbda6d8f143f81e3
#
_entry.id   977265672046bdeacbda6d8f143f81e3
#
_cell.length_a   1.000
_cell.length_b   1.000
_cell.length_c   1.000
_cell.angle_alpha   90.00
_cell.angle_beta   90.00
_cell.angle_gamma   90.00
#
_symmetry.space_group_name_H-M   'P 1'
#
loop_
_entity.id
_entity.type
_entity.pdbx_description
1 polymer ?
#
loop_
_entity_poly.entity_id
_entity_poly.type
_entity_poly.pdbx_seq_one_letter_code
_entity_poly.pdbx_strand_id
1 'polypeptide(L)'
;MPPRNRISLEQRQRIVRAFEDVREDYLAVADTIGVNRSTARGIVARYLREGRIAERPRGGANHVRVDDEMRDCLDDIINENCLLTLAQMNRELRQRLPRKPAIHDRTVARALEGMLYRVKLARPLPADRNRPDVLQKRVEYANWFMRHAVVNHSVFVDECGYNIWTARSQGRARLGERAYRQVCGQRGRNVTVALAISPTSGLVFHSAFLGGMTGQRFNDFLTQARLNLDPNEHVIFIYDGAPAHNNPAIPGPNSELKKLPPYSPFLNIVEQAISALKAAIKADISRPENQEQMNDRAEARRQGIALGNFRTQLLLHT
;
A
#
# COMPACT_ATOMS: atom_id res chain seq x y z
N MET A 1 -13.49 22.54 34.08
CA MET A 1 -14.01 23.92 34.07
C MET A 1 -15.36 23.92 33.40
N PRO A 2 -16.42 24.52 34.01
CA PRO A 2 -17.71 24.61 33.35
C PRO A 2 -17.60 25.43 32.06
N PRO A 3 -18.41 25.11 31.02
CA PRO A 3 -18.37 25.84 29.77
C PRO A 3 -18.72 27.30 30.01
N ARG A 4 -17.86 28.22 29.57
CA ARG A 4 -18.16 29.67 29.63
C ARG A 4 -19.40 29.92 28.77
N ASN A 5 -20.46 30.43 29.40
CA ASN A 5 -21.68 30.87 28.69
C ASN A 5 -21.29 31.87 27.62
N ARG A 6 -21.42 31.47 26.35
CA ARG A 6 -21.19 32.34 25.19
C ARG A 6 -22.40 33.25 25.03
N ILE A 7 -22.17 34.57 25.07
CA ILE A 7 -23.23 35.55 24.80
C ILE A 7 -23.56 35.49 23.31
N SER A 8 -24.81 35.23 22.99
CA SER A 8 -25.29 35.13 21.62
C SER A 8 -25.26 36.49 20.90
N LEU A 9 -25.31 36.47 19.57
CA LEU A 9 -25.41 37.69 18.78
C LEU A 9 -26.70 38.46 19.08
N GLU A 10 -27.80 37.76 19.31
CA GLU A 10 -29.09 38.35 19.68
C GLU A 10 -29.04 39.07 21.02
N GLN A 11 -28.41 38.48 22.03
CA GLN A 11 -28.21 39.14 23.32
C GLN A 11 -27.37 40.41 23.19
N ARG A 12 -26.35 40.40 22.35
CA ARG A 12 -25.50 41.60 22.05
C ARG A 12 -26.32 42.68 21.35
N GLN A 13 -27.09 42.30 20.35
CA GLN A 13 -27.98 43.22 19.59
C GLN A 13 -29.01 43.85 20.53
N ARG A 14 -29.58 43.09 21.46
CA ARG A 14 -30.58 43.60 22.43
C ARG A 14 -29.97 44.60 23.38
N ILE A 15 -28.75 44.36 23.87
CA ILE A 15 -28.01 45.32 24.72
C ILE A 15 -27.70 46.60 23.98
N VAL A 16 -27.26 46.50 22.73
CA VAL A 16 -26.93 47.70 21.91
C VAL A 16 -28.18 48.50 21.57
N ARG A 17 -29.31 47.84 21.20
CA ARG A 17 -30.58 48.52 20.95
C ARG A 17 -31.09 49.25 22.18
N ALA A 18 -31.02 48.62 23.36
CA ALA A 18 -31.39 49.26 24.61
C ALA A 18 -30.47 50.45 24.97
N PHE A 19 -29.23 50.44 24.54
CA PHE A 19 -28.31 51.57 24.66
C PHE A 19 -28.64 52.71 23.73
N GLU A 20 -29.10 52.41 22.51
CA GLU A 20 -29.51 53.41 21.49
C GLU A 20 -30.88 54.03 21.85
N ASP A 21 -31.72 53.27 22.56
CA ASP A 21 -33.02 53.81 23.05
C ASP A 21 -32.79 54.54 24.37
N VAL A 22 -32.83 55.84 24.35
CA VAL A 22 -32.65 56.75 25.52
C VAL A 22 -33.64 56.43 26.67
N ARG A 23 -34.72 55.68 26.37
CA ARG A 23 -35.74 55.31 27.40
C ARG A 23 -35.44 54.02 28.14
N GLU A 24 -34.48 53.22 27.67
CA GLU A 24 -34.11 51.93 28.30
C GLU A 24 -32.78 51.99 28.99
N ASP A 25 -32.67 51.43 30.21
CA ASP A 25 -31.40 51.17 30.83
C ASP A 25 -30.80 49.84 30.30
N TYR A 26 -29.82 49.93 29.42
CA TYR A 26 -29.17 48.76 28.84
C TYR A 26 -28.51 47.83 29.87
N LEU A 27 -28.18 48.33 31.08
CA LEU A 27 -27.67 47.50 32.18
C LEU A 27 -28.79 46.68 32.83
N ALA A 28 -29.99 47.25 32.97
CA ALA A 28 -31.14 46.51 33.43
C ALA A 28 -31.57 45.44 32.43
N VAL A 29 -31.53 45.76 31.13
CA VAL A 29 -31.76 44.78 30.04
C VAL A 29 -30.72 43.67 30.08
N ALA A 30 -29.43 43.96 30.29
CA ALA A 30 -28.38 42.96 30.43
C ALA A 30 -28.64 42.01 31.58
N ASP A 31 -29.06 42.52 32.77
CA ASP A 31 -29.41 41.69 33.92
C ASP A 31 -30.58 40.75 33.59
N THR A 32 -31.63 41.28 32.92
CA THR A 32 -32.80 40.49 32.52
C THR A 32 -32.46 39.32 31.59
N ILE A 33 -31.48 39.50 30.69
CA ILE A 33 -31.05 38.44 29.76
C ILE A 33 -29.87 37.62 30.28
N GLY A 34 -29.50 37.76 31.55
CA GLY A 34 -28.44 37.00 32.21
C GLY A 34 -27.01 37.35 31.73
N VAL A 35 -26.80 38.58 31.27
CA VAL A 35 -25.47 39.07 30.86
C VAL A 35 -24.91 40.00 31.94
N ASN A 36 -23.72 39.67 32.42
CA ASN A 36 -23.06 40.48 33.46
C ASN A 36 -22.87 41.93 32.98
N ARG A 37 -23.16 42.91 33.89
CA ARG A 37 -23.06 44.37 33.61
C ARG A 37 -21.70 44.81 33.11
N SER A 38 -20.61 44.21 33.60
CA SER A 38 -19.26 44.52 33.09
C SER A 38 -19.10 44.09 31.62
N THR A 39 -19.67 42.97 31.25
CA THR A 39 -19.67 42.48 29.85
C THR A 39 -20.57 43.33 28.97
N ALA A 40 -21.73 43.77 29.45
CA ALA A 40 -22.62 44.69 28.74
C ALA A 40 -21.91 46.02 28.44
N ARG A 41 -21.24 46.62 29.42
CA ARG A 41 -20.41 47.82 29.23
C ARG A 41 -19.33 47.58 28.15
N GLY A 42 -18.65 46.42 28.16
CA GLY A 42 -17.65 46.06 27.18
C GLY A 42 -18.22 45.91 25.76
N ILE A 43 -19.46 45.42 25.62
CA ILE A 43 -20.18 45.32 24.33
C ILE A 43 -20.48 46.71 23.78
N VAL A 44 -21.06 47.61 24.61
CA VAL A 44 -21.39 48.99 24.23
C VAL A 44 -20.13 49.78 23.92
N ALA A 45 -19.08 49.72 24.74
CA ALA A 45 -17.81 50.40 24.50
C ALA A 45 -17.17 49.95 23.16
N ARG A 46 -17.30 48.69 22.80
CA ARG A 46 -16.86 48.16 21.51
C ARG A 46 -17.70 48.66 20.34
N TYR A 47 -19.02 48.70 20.54
CA TYR A 47 -19.92 49.23 19.54
C TYR A 47 -19.63 50.72 19.26
N LEU A 48 -19.45 51.53 20.28
CA LEU A 48 -19.12 52.92 20.14
C LEU A 48 -17.77 53.16 19.43
N ARG A 49 -16.77 52.31 19.68
CA ARG A 49 -15.45 52.43 19.12
C ARG A 49 -15.32 51.87 17.70
N GLU A 50 -15.99 50.76 17.39
CA GLU A 50 -15.76 49.97 16.20
C GLU A 50 -17.01 49.86 15.30
N GLY A 51 -18.21 50.34 15.74
CA GLY A 51 -19.48 50.19 15.03
C GLY A 51 -19.95 48.74 14.93
N ARG A 52 -19.39 47.81 15.74
CA ARG A 52 -19.55 46.38 15.55
C ARG A 52 -20.18 45.70 16.78
N ILE A 53 -21.24 44.94 16.53
CA ILE A 53 -21.97 44.17 17.53
C ILE A 53 -21.40 42.76 17.69
N ALA A 54 -21.07 42.09 16.55
CA ALA A 54 -20.56 40.75 16.53
C ALA A 54 -19.12 40.62 17.10
N GLU A 55 -18.80 39.46 17.66
CA GLU A 55 -17.40 39.17 17.99
C GLU A 55 -16.54 39.06 16.71
N ARG A 56 -15.29 39.49 16.82
CA ARG A 56 -14.31 39.14 15.78
C ARG A 56 -14.23 37.64 15.70
N PRO A 57 -14.29 37.02 14.48
CA PRO A 57 -13.93 35.63 14.37
C PRO A 57 -12.57 35.46 15.03
N ARG A 58 -12.46 34.50 15.97
CA ARG A 58 -11.17 34.19 16.59
C ARG A 58 -10.22 33.87 15.47
N GLY A 59 -9.13 34.60 15.42
CA GLY A 59 -8.20 34.66 14.31
C GLY A 59 -7.97 33.32 13.68
N GLY A 60 -8.20 33.23 12.38
CA GLY A 60 -7.66 32.19 11.53
C GLY A 60 -6.13 32.17 11.61
N ALA A 61 -5.50 31.19 11.07
CA ALA A 61 -4.06 31.05 11.01
C ALA A 61 -3.45 32.38 10.49
N ASN A 62 -2.88 33.15 11.38
CA ASN A 62 -2.36 34.49 11.07
C ASN A 62 -1.16 34.46 10.12
N HIS A 63 -0.59 33.27 9.82
CA HIS A 63 0.51 33.10 8.87
C HIS A 63 0.39 31.76 8.15
N VAL A 64 0.36 31.79 6.85
CA VAL A 64 0.67 30.63 6.00
C VAL A 64 2.16 30.36 6.23
N ARG A 65 2.46 29.38 7.07
CA ARG A 65 3.87 29.03 7.39
C ARG A 65 4.55 28.25 6.28
N VAL A 66 3.77 27.66 5.38
CA VAL A 66 4.24 26.91 4.22
C VAL A 66 3.52 27.49 3.02
N ASP A 67 4.22 28.24 2.21
CA ASP A 67 3.75 28.79 0.95
C ASP A 67 3.91 27.80 -0.20
N ASP A 68 3.51 28.18 -1.41
CA ASP A 68 3.53 27.30 -2.56
C ASP A 68 4.96 26.92 -2.98
N GLU A 69 5.90 27.86 -2.92
CA GLU A 69 7.32 27.60 -3.21
C GLU A 69 7.93 26.54 -2.26
N MET A 70 7.53 26.56 -0.99
CA MET A 70 7.94 25.53 -0.03
C MET A 70 7.26 24.19 -0.30
N ARG A 71 6.03 24.19 -0.81
CA ARG A 71 5.33 22.95 -1.21
C ARG A 71 5.96 22.33 -2.43
N ASP A 72 6.23 23.11 -3.45
CA ASP A 72 6.91 22.64 -4.67
C ASP A 72 8.29 22.06 -4.33
N CYS A 73 9.05 22.74 -3.48
CA CYS A 73 10.34 22.24 -3.01
C CYS A 73 10.21 20.92 -2.21
N LEU A 74 9.16 20.77 -1.38
CA LEU A 74 8.90 19.50 -0.68
C LEU A 74 8.52 18.37 -1.64
N ASP A 75 7.77 18.69 -2.69
CA ASP A 75 7.43 17.73 -3.76
C ASP A 75 8.69 17.24 -4.47
N ASP A 76 9.57 18.15 -4.87
CA ASP A 76 10.86 17.83 -5.50
C ASP A 76 11.72 16.95 -4.58
N ILE A 77 11.84 17.29 -3.29
CA ILE A 77 12.60 16.52 -2.30
C ILE A 77 12.08 15.07 -2.20
N ILE A 78 10.77 14.88 -2.20
CA ILE A 78 10.16 13.56 -2.12
C ILE A 78 10.33 12.78 -3.42
N ASN A 79 10.20 13.44 -4.57
CA ASN A 79 10.40 12.83 -5.88
C ASN A 79 11.86 12.36 -6.08
N GLU A 80 12.83 13.11 -5.55
CA GLU A 80 14.23 12.70 -5.57
C GLU A 80 14.52 11.55 -4.60
N ASN A 81 13.97 11.61 -3.39
CA ASN A 81 14.15 10.56 -2.38
C ASN A 81 12.95 10.42 -1.43
N CYS A 82 12.08 9.49 -1.74
CA CYS A 82 10.87 9.19 -0.95
C CYS A 82 11.12 8.54 0.42
N LEU A 83 12.37 8.21 0.76
CA LEU A 83 12.74 7.55 2.03
C LEU A 83 13.18 8.52 3.11
N LEU A 84 13.26 9.81 2.82
CA LEU A 84 13.67 10.82 3.80
C LEU A 84 12.67 10.90 4.96
N THR A 85 13.21 11.07 6.17
CA THR A 85 12.43 11.39 7.35
C THR A 85 11.98 12.85 7.33
N LEU A 86 10.94 13.20 8.08
CA LEU A 86 10.48 14.59 8.19
C LEU A 86 11.59 15.57 8.59
N ALA A 87 12.48 15.15 9.50
CA ALA A 87 13.62 15.96 9.91
C ALA A 87 14.64 16.17 8.78
N GLN A 88 14.87 15.14 7.95
CA GLN A 88 15.74 15.24 6.79
C GLN A 88 15.12 16.13 5.71
N MET A 89 13.82 15.93 5.39
CA MET A 89 13.08 16.81 4.46
C MET A 89 13.12 18.27 4.91
N ASN A 90 12.92 18.54 6.21
CA ASN A 90 13.00 19.89 6.75
C ASN A 90 14.41 20.49 6.65
N ARG A 91 15.44 19.67 6.79
CA ARG A 91 16.84 20.11 6.60
C ARG A 91 17.10 20.47 5.13
N GLU A 92 16.69 19.61 4.20
CA GLU A 92 16.78 19.85 2.76
C GLU A 92 16.03 21.11 2.36
N LEU A 93 14.81 21.30 2.86
CA LEU A 93 13.98 22.47 2.61
C LEU A 93 14.73 23.77 3.03
N ARG A 94 15.35 23.77 4.22
CA ARG A 94 16.13 24.91 4.71
C ARG A 94 17.37 25.20 3.87
N GLN A 95 18.01 24.16 3.34
CA GLN A 95 19.18 24.31 2.47
C GLN A 95 18.80 24.87 1.11
N ARG A 96 17.68 24.41 0.54
CA ARG A 96 17.21 24.85 -0.78
C ARG A 96 16.55 26.24 -0.72
N LEU A 97 15.88 26.55 0.38
CA LEU A 97 15.16 27.81 0.58
C LEU A 97 15.65 28.58 1.83
N PRO A 98 16.91 29.03 1.86
CA PRO A 98 17.52 29.67 3.06
C PRO A 98 16.87 30.99 3.45
N ARG A 99 16.14 31.63 2.54
CA ARG A 99 15.43 32.90 2.81
C ARG A 99 14.06 32.68 3.48
N LYS A 100 13.54 31.47 3.47
CA LYS A 100 12.25 31.16 4.10
C LYS A 100 12.40 30.93 5.60
N PRO A 101 11.36 31.22 6.40
CA PRO A 101 11.40 31.00 7.84
C PRO A 101 11.57 29.52 8.16
N ALA A 102 12.37 29.23 9.18
CA ALA A 102 12.49 27.87 9.70
C ALA A 102 11.16 27.36 10.25
N ILE A 103 10.75 26.18 9.84
CA ILE A 103 9.52 25.52 10.32
C ILE A 103 9.86 24.28 11.13
N HIS A 104 8.91 23.85 11.95
CA HIS A 104 9.05 22.62 12.72
C HIS A 104 8.66 21.39 11.87
N ASP A 105 9.26 20.22 12.13
CA ASP A 105 8.98 18.96 11.40
C ASP A 105 7.49 18.61 11.37
N ARG A 106 6.76 18.91 12.45
CA ARG A 106 5.30 18.75 12.49
C ARG A 106 4.55 19.65 11.49
N THR A 107 5.14 20.80 11.14
CA THR A 107 4.58 21.68 10.10
C THR A 107 4.82 21.10 8.73
N VAL A 108 5.99 20.49 8.50
CA VAL A 108 6.28 19.71 7.28
C VAL A 108 5.27 18.56 7.14
N ALA A 109 5.05 17.77 8.21
CA ALA A 109 4.07 16.68 8.19
C ALA A 109 2.66 17.15 7.80
N ARG A 110 2.19 18.28 8.35
CA ARG A 110 0.88 18.86 8.02
C ARG A 110 0.81 19.38 6.58
N ALA A 111 1.90 19.95 6.08
CA ALA A 111 1.99 20.39 4.69
C ALA A 111 1.86 19.20 3.74
N LEU A 112 2.62 18.13 3.97
CA LEU A 112 2.55 16.89 3.20
C LEU A 112 1.16 16.25 3.27
N GLU A 113 0.53 16.26 4.45
CA GLU A 113 -0.84 15.77 4.61
C GLU A 113 -1.84 16.58 3.79
N GLY A 114 -1.70 17.91 3.78
CA GLY A 114 -2.49 18.80 2.92
C GLY A 114 -2.24 18.61 1.43
N MET A 115 -1.04 18.18 1.02
CA MET A 115 -0.66 17.79 -0.33
C MET A 115 -1.06 16.33 -0.66
N LEU A 116 -1.82 15.65 0.20
CA LEU A 116 -2.29 14.26 0.06
C LEU A 116 -1.19 13.20 0.08
N TYR A 117 0.00 13.52 0.59
CA TYR A 117 1.03 12.53 0.81
C TYR A 117 0.72 11.63 2.01
N ARG A 118 1.02 10.34 1.89
CA ARG A 118 0.85 9.33 2.95
C ARG A 118 2.07 8.43 3.01
N VAL A 119 2.39 7.96 4.19
CA VAL A 119 3.43 6.93 4.37
C VAL A 119 2.95 5.63 3.74
N LYS A 120 3.75 5.09 2.82
CA LYS A 120 3.51 3.84 2.10
C LYS A 120 4.74 2.94 2.21
N LEU A 121 4.52 1.63 2.05
CA LEU A 121 5.63 0.70 1.93
C LEU A 121 6.42 1.00 0.65
N ALA A 122 7.68 1.41 0.79
CA ALA A 122 8.57 1.61 -0.33
C ALA A 122 8.94 0.25 -0.95
N ARG A 123 8.67 0.08 -2.24
CA ARG A 123 9.05 -1.12 -2.99
C ARG A 123 10.34 -0.84 -3.75
N PRO A 124 11.38 -1.68 -3.59
CA PRO A 124 12.60 -1.51 -4.36
C PRO A 124 12.31 -1.71 -5.86
N LEU A 125 12.75 -0.78 -6.67
CA LEU A 125 12.76 -0.90 -8.12
C LEU A 125 14.21 -1.03 -8.58
N PRO A 126 14.57 -2.08 -9.34
CA PRO A 126 15.92 -2.20 -9.89
C PRO A 126 16.26 -0.98 -10.76
N ALA A 127 17.43 -0.39 -10.54
CA ALA A 127 17.89 0.77 -11.30
C ALA A 127 17.93 0.48 -12.81
N ASP A 128 18.30 -0.75 -13.17
CA ASP A 128 18.41 -1.19 -14.57
C ASP A 128 17.06 -1.39 -15.27
N ARG A 129 15.93 -1.30 -14.53
CA ARG A 129 14.60 -1.54 -15.10
C ARG A 129 14.28 -0.68 -16.31
N ASN A 130 14.73 0.55 -16.30
CA ASN A 130 14.42 1.54 -17.35
C ASN A 130 15.66 1.92 -18.19
N ARG A 131 16.69 1.07 -18.23
CA ARG A 131 17.81 1.27 -19.14
C ARG A 131 17.33 1.26 -20.60
N PRO A 132 17.95 2.04 -21.50
CA PRO A 132 17.52 2.14 -22.90
C PRO A 132 17.42 0.80 -23.61
N ASP A 133 18.38 -0.12 -23.38
CA ASP A 133 18.38 -1.45 -23.95
C ASP A 133 17.22 -2.33 -23.45
N VAL A 134 16.80 -2.17 -22.19
CA VAL A 134 15.66 -2.88 -21.62
C VAL A 134 14.34 -2.34 -22.18
N LEU A 135 14.25 -1.02 -22.33
CA LEU A 135 13.09 -0.39 -22.96
C LEU A 135 12.93 -0.84 -24.41
N GLN A 136 14.03 -0.88 -25.16
CA GLN A 136 14.03 -1.36 -26.53
C GLN A 136 13.55 -2.81 -26.62
N LYS A 137 14.05 -3.71 -25.79
CA LYS A 137 13.59 -5.12 -25.71
C LYS A 137 12.08 -5.23 -25.39
N ARG A 138 11.52 -4.32 -24.59
CA ARG A 138 10.07 -4.29 -24.34
C ARG A 138 9.28 -3.88 -25.57
N VAL A 139 9.76 -2.89 -26.31
CA VAL A 139 9.13 -2.48 -27.58
C VAL A 139 9.15 -3.63 -28.59
N GLU A 140 10.29 -4.30 -28.73
CA GLU A 140 10.45 -5.46 -29.62
C GLU A 140 9.49 -6.60 -29.21
N TYR A 141 9.42 -6.90 -27.89
CA TYR A 141 8.49 -7.91 -27.37
C TYR A 141 7.03 -7.51 -27.62
N ALA A 142 6.65 -6.28 -27.36
CA ALA A 142 5.27 -5.81 -27.57
C ALA A 142 4.88 -5.92 -29.05
N ASN A 143 5.76 -5.51 -29.96
CA ASN A 143 5.53 -5.64 -31.40
C ASN A 143 5.42 -7.11 -31.85
N TRP A 144 6.28 -7.98 -31.31
CA TRP A 144 6.20 -9.40 -31.53
C TRP A 144 4.90 -9.99 -31.00
N PHE A 145 4.53 -9.64 -29.77
CA PHE A 145 3.32 -10.13 -29.10
C PHE A 145 2.07 -9.80 -29.90
N MET A 146 1.94 -8.55 -30.36
CA MET A 146 0.79 -8.12 -31.17
C MET A 146 0.68 -8.83 -32.52
N ARG A 147 1.79 -9.27 -33.08
CA ARG A 147 1.81 -9.94 -34.39
C ARG A 147 1.63 -11.45 -34.30
N HIS A 148 2.17 -12.08 -33.26
CA HIS A 148 2.28 -13.53 -33.15
C HIS A 148 1.45 -14.13 -32.02
N ALA A 149 1.55 -13.56 -30.82
CA ALA A 149 0.93 -14.16 -29.64
C ALA A 149 -0.59 -13.95 -29.56
N VAL A 150 -1.11 -12.90 -30.22
CA VAL A 150 -2.56 -12.63 -30.26
C VAL A 150 -3.29 -13.63 -31.17
N VAL A 151 -2.64 -14.12 -32.20
CA VAL A 151 -3.23 -15.06 -33.19
C VAL A 151 -2.94 -16.53 -32.90
N ASN A 152 -2.03 -16.81 -31.97
CA ASN A 152 -1.67 -18.18 -31.54
C ASN A 152 -2.06 -18.41 -30.09
N HIS A 153 -2.15 -19.68 -29.69
CA HIS A 153 -2.44 -20.01 -28.29
C HIS A 153 -1.22 -19.69 -27.41
N SER A 154 -1.32 -18.60 -26.66
CA SER A 154 -0.28 -18.16 -25.73
C SER A 154 -0.49 -18.76 -24.35
N VAL A 155 0.56 -19.35 -23.77
CA VAL A 155 0.59 -19.91 -22.43
C VAL A 155 1.70 -19.25 -21.65
N PHE A 156 1.37 -18.52 -20.61
CA PHE A 156 2.31 -17.89 -19.72
C PHE A 156 2.68 -18.82 -18.58
N VAL A 157 3.97 -18.89 -18.27
CA VAL A 157 4.53 -19.79 -17.26
C VAL A 157 5.32 -19.00 -16.23
N ASP A 158 5.09 -19.33 -14.96
CA ASP A 158 5.85 -18.77 -13.85
C ASP A 158 5.73 -19.67 -12.60
N GLU A 159 6.57 -19.43 -11.60
CA GLU A 159 6.49 -20.14 -10.33
C GLU A 159 6.52 -19.21 -9.12
N CYS A 160 5.98 -19.67 -8.03
CA CYS A 160 6.09 -19.02 -6.74
C CYS A 160 6.53 -19.99 -5.65
N GLY A 161 7.45 -19.50 -4.79
CA GLY A 161 7.86 -20.20 -3.59
C GLY A 161 7.13 -19.68 -2.35
N TYR A 162 6.79 -20.60 -1.46
CA TYR A 162 6.31 -20.28 -0.11
C TYR A 162 6.71 -21.35 0.89
N ASN A 163 6.59 -21.03 2.15
CA ASN A 163 6.89 -21.95 3.26
C ASN A 163 5.82 -21.81 4.36
N ILE A 164 5.90 -22.66 5.37
CA ILE A 164 4.95 -22.64 6.50
C ILE A 164 4.95 -21.33 7.30
N TRP A 165 5.95 -20.46 7.12
CA TRP A 165 6.01 -19.15 7.74
C TRP A 165 5.33 -18.06 6.88
N THR A 166 4.90 -18.42 5.68
CA THR A 166 4.14 -17.53 4.81
C THR A 166 2.79 -17.23 5.46
N ALA A 167 2.65 -16.04 6.03
CA ALA A 167 1.43 -15.62 6.69
C ALA A 167 1.27 -14.10 6.52
N ARG A 168 0.16 -13.59 7.02
CA ARG A 168 -0.07 -12.14 7.06
C ARG A 168 1.01 -11.46 7.91
N SER A 169 1.59 -10.39 7.39
CA SER A 169 2.60 -9.57 8.08
C SER A 169 2.00 -8.51 9.00
N GLN A 170 0.69 -8.29 8.92
CA GLN A 170 -0.03 -7.30 9.70
C GLN A 170 -1.02 -7.99 10.63
N GLY A 171 -1.06 -7.56 11.89
CA GLY A 171 -1.99 -7.97 12.92
C GLY A 171 -2.58 -6.77 13.65
N ARG A 172 -3.52 -7.01 14.56
CA ARG A 172 -4.11 -5.97 15.41
C ARG A 172 -3.68 -6.20 16.85
N ALA A 173 -3.33 -5.12 17.55
CA ALA A 173 -3.08 -5.07 18.98
C ALA A 173 -3.69 -3.78 19.55
N ARG A 174 -3.79 -3.67 20.87
CA ARG A 174 -4.20 -2.42 21.52
C ARG A 174 -3.20 -1.30 21.24
N LEU A 175 -3.66 -0.07 21.29
CA LEU A 175 -2.78 1.09 21.15
C LEU A 175 -1.66 1.04 22.22
N GLY A 176 -0.42 1.15 21.76
CA GLY A 176 0.77 1.03 22.61
C GLY A 176 1.31 -0.39 22.82
N GLU A 177 0.60 -1.41 22.36
CA GLU A 177 1.04 -2.81 22.40
C GLU A 177 1.55 -3.27 21.03
N ARG A 178 2.36 -4.33 21.04
CA ARG A 178 2.86 -4.97 19.81
C ARG A 178 2.00 -6.18 19.47
N ALA A 179 1.66 -6.33 18.20
CA ALA A 179 1.06 -7.57 17.72
C ALA A 179 2.15 -8.66 17.59
N TYR A 180 1.95 -9.79 18.26
CA TYR A 180 2.85 -10.95 18.19
C TYR A 180 2.14 -12.10 17.50
N ARG A 181 2.91 -12.89 16.76
CA ARG A 181 2.49 -14.19 16.23
C ARG A 181 3.50 -15.23 16.64
N GLN A 182 3.00 -16.32 17.22
CA GLN A 182 3.82 -17.49 17.45
C GLN A 182 4.17 -18.17 16.13
N VAL A 183 5.40 -18.61 15.96
CA VAL A 183 5.88 -19.32 14.78
C VAL A 183 6.57 -20.60 15.21
N CYS A 184 6.29 -21.69 14.50
CA CYS A 184 6.99 -22.96 14.71
C CYS A 184 8.48 -22.79 14.42
N GLY A 185 9.37 -23.37 15.23
CA GLY A 185 10.80 -23.14 15.29
C GLY A 185 11.51 -23.04 13.94
N GLN A 186 11.67 -24.11 13.16
CA GLN A 186 12.40 -24.09 11.91
C GLN A 186 11.50 -23.80 10.69
N ARG A 187 12.00 -22.98 9.74
CA ARG A 187 11.31 -22.59 8.49
C ARG A 187 10.79 -23.73 7.64
N GLY A 188 11.37 -24.92 7.76
CA GLY A 188 11.05 -26.05 6.87
C GLY A 188 11.55 -25.80 5.42
N ARG A 189 11.26 -26.76 4.54
CA ARG A 189 11.55 -26.63 3.10
C ARG A 189 10.54 -25.71 2.43
N ASN A 190 11.01 -24.93 1.45
CA ASN A 190 10.10 -24.19 0.58
C ASN A 190 9.30 -25.16 -0.30
N VAL A 191 8.05 -24.80 -0.52
CA VAL A 191 7.19 -25.41 -1.55
C VAL A 191 7.19 -24.44 -2.74
N THR A 192 7.42 -24.97 -3.92
CA THR A 192 7.31 -24.21 -5.17
C THR A 192 6.06 -24.70 -5.90
N VAL A 193 5.24 -23.75 -6.34
CA VAL A 193 4.11 -24.00 -7.24
C VAL A 193 4.42 -23.34 -8.56
N ALA A 194 4.42 -24.14 -9.64
CA ALA A 194 4.53 -23.68 -11.00
C ALA A 194 3.13 -23.66 -11.64
N LEU A 195 2.86 -22.62 -12.42
CA LEU A 195 1.58 -22.37 -13.07
C LEU A 195 1.81 -22.12 -14.58
N ALA A 196 0.96 -22.72 -15.40
CA ALA A 196 0.82 -22.45 -16.82
C ALA A 196 -0.58 -21.92 -17.09
N ILE A 197 -0.72 -20.67 -17.52
CA ILE A 197 -2.00 -19.98 -17.69
C ILE A 197 -2.11 -19.40 -19.08
N SER A 198 -3.24 -19.67 -19.74
CA SER A 198 -3.60 -19.06 -21.00
C SER A 198 -4.66 -17.96 -20.80
N PRO A 199 -4.57 -16.83 -21.52
CA PRO A 199 -5.64 -15.82 -21.51
C PRO A 199 -6.99 -16.35 -22.00
N THR A 200 -7.00 -17.36 -22.84
CA THR A 200 -8.21 -17.91 -23.48
C THR A 200 -8.78 -19.13 -22.73
N SER A 201 -7.91 -20.05 -22.29
CA SER A 201 -8.34 -21.31 -21.65
C SER A 201 -8.16 -21.34 -20.12
N GLY A 202 -7.62 -20.28 -19.54
CA GLY A 202 -7.40 -20.20 -18.09
C GLY A 202 -6.21 -21.06 -17.64
N LEU A 203 -6.37 -21.79 -16.54
CA LEU A 203 -5.32 -22.66 -15.99
C LEU A 203 -5.13 -23.90 -16.88
N VAL A 204 -4.00 -23.98 -17.55
CA VAL A 204 -3.61 -25.10 -18.42
C VAL A 204 -3.01 -26.25 -17.61
N PHE A 205 -2.05 -25.92 -16.74
CA PHE A 205 -1.38 -26.92 -15.90
C PHE A 205 -0.80 -26.27 -14.65
N HIS A 206 -0.69 -27.04 -13.60
CA HIS A 206 0.02 -26.64 -12.38
C HIS A 206 0.77 -27.82 -11.78
N SER A 207 1.81 -27.54 -11.04
CA SER A 207 2.57 -28.54 -10.29
C SER A 207 3.12 -27.94 -9.02
N ALA A 208 3.11 -28.71 -7.94
CA ALA A 208 3.66 -28.30 -6.65
C ALA A 208 4.71 -29.32 -6.18
N PHE A 209 5.86 -28.83 -5.74
CA PHE A 209 6.96 -29.68 -5.29
C PHE A 209 7.81 -29.02 -4.19
N LEU A 210 8.55 -29.82 -3.48
CA LEU A 210 9.47 -29.37 -2.44
C LEU A 210 10.81 -28.90 -3.04
N GLY A 211 11.28 -27.75 -2.59
CA GLY A 211 12.52 -27.13 -3.06
C GLY A 211 12.28 -26.13 -4.19
N GLY A 212 13.37 -25.63 -4.80
CA GLY A 212 13.31 -24.64 -5.86
C GLY A 212 13.10 -25.26 -7.26
N MET A 213 12.78 -24.39 -8.23
CA MET A 213 12.79 -24.74 -9.64
C MET A 213 14.23 -25.01 -10.10
N THR A 214 14.40 -26.02 -10.92
CA THR A 214 15.65 -26.36 -11.63
C THR A 214 15.37 -26.42 -13.12
N GLY A 215 16.40 -26.33 -13.97
CA GLY A 215 16.22 -26.43 -15.42
C GLY A 215 15.52 -27.70 -15.87
N GLN A 216 15.86 -28.85 -15.25
CA GLN A 216 15.18 -30.13 -15.53
C GLN A 216 13.70 -30.07 -15.15
N ARG A 217 13.38 -29.61 -13.95
CA ARG A 217 11.98 -29.47 -13.51
C ARG A 217 11.17 -28.51 -14.37
N PHE A 218 11.82 -27.47 -14.86
CA PHE A 218 11.18 -26.53 -15.77
C PHE A 218 10.85 -27.16 -17.11
N ASN A 219 11.78 -27.93 -17.69
CA ASN A 219 11.54 -28.69 -18.92
C ASN A 219 10.45 -29.74 -18.75
N ASP A 220 10.48 -30.50 -17.66
CA ASP A 220 9.45 -31.49 -17.33
C ASP A 220 8.08 -30.82 -17.19
N PHE A 221 8.03 -29.65 -16.53
CA PHE A 221 6.80 -28.86 -16.36
C PHE A 221 6.24 -28.39 -17.72
N LEU A 222 7.09 -27.83 -18.59
CA LEU A 222 6.68 -27.40 -19.93
C LEU A 222 6.15 -28.57 -20.76
N THR A 223 6.80 -29.73 -20.69
CA THR A 223 6.36 -30.96 -21.38
C THR A 223 5.00 -31.39 -20.89
N GLN A 224 4.77 -31.42 -19.56
CA GLN A 224 3.48 -31.78 -19.00
C GLN A 224 2.40 -30.75 -19.35
N ALA A 225 2.72 -29.46 -19.31
CA ALA A 225 1.80 -28.40 -19.72
C ALA A 225 1.39 -28.56 -21.21
N ARG A 226 2.34 -28.93 -22.09
CA ARG A 226 2.06 -29.16 -23.51
C ARG A 226 1.11 -30.34 -23.74
N LEU A 227 1.22 -31.38 -22.93
CA LEU A 227 0.34 -32.57 -23.03
C LEU A 227 -1.12 -32.30 -22.67
N ASN A 228 -1.41 -31.20 -21.95
CA ASN A 228 -2.78 -30.78 -21.61
C ASN A 228 -3.42 -29.89 -22.69
N LEU A 229 -2.75 -29.68 -23.83
CA LEU A 229 -3.24 -28.86 -24.93
C LEU A 229 -3.43 -29.69 -26.20
N ASP A 230 -4.22 -29.19 -27.14
CA ASP A 230 -4.43 -29.87 -28.42
C ASP A 230 -3.08 -30.05 -29.13
N PRO A 231 -2.71 -31.31 -29.49
CA PRO A 231 -1.44 -31.57 -30.16
C PRO A 231 -1.30 -30.88 -31.53
N ASN A 232 -2.41 -30.58 -32.19
CA ASN A 232 -2.43 -29.92 -33.50
C ASN A 232 -2.33 -28.38 -33.40
N GLU A 233 -2.58 -27.82 -32.22
CA GLU A 233 -2.55 -26.38 -32.02
C GLU A 233 -1.12 -25.88 -31.86
N HIS A 234 -0.81 -24.74 -32.49
CA HIS A 234 0.47 -24.06 -32.29
C HIS A 234 0.44 -23.25 -30.98
N VAL A 235 1.32 -23.59 -30.05
CA VAL A 235 1.36 -23.04 -28.69
C VAL A 235 2.66 -22.27 -28.46
N ILE A 236 2.54 -21.06 -27.95
CA ILE A 236 3.67 -20.22 -27.54
C ILE A 236 3.77 -20.18 -26.02
N PHE A 237 4.81 -20.79 -25.46
CA PHE A 237 5.10 -20.71 -24.02
C PHE A 237 5.92 -19.46 -23.73
N ILE A 238 5.36 -18.58 -22.90
CA ILE A 238 5.97 -17.30 -22.51
C ILE A 238 6.42 -17.40 -21.06
N TYR A 239 7.70 -17.16 -20.80
CA TYR A 239 8.32 -17.34 -19.50
C TYR A 239 9.32 -16.22 -19.17
N ASP A 240 9.67 -16.05 -17.89
CA ASP A 240 10.60 -15.03 -17.42
C ASP A 240 12.07 -15.44 -17.59
N GLY A 241 12.98 -14.54 -17.19
CA GLY A 241 14.42 -14.75 -17.31
C GLY A 241 15.10 -15.35 -16.10
N ALA A 242 14.40 -16.09 -15.23
CA ALA A 242 15.02 -16.73 -14.08
C ALA A 242 16.17 -17.69 -14.48
N PRO A 243 17.20 -17.88 -13.65
CA PRO A 243 18.32 -18.77 -13.97
C PRO A 243 17.90 -20.20 -14.28
N ALA A 244 16.84 -20.69 -13.65
CA ALA A 244 16.29 -22.02 -13.92
C ALA A 244 15.66 -22.15 -15.31
N HIS A 245 15.32 -21.03 -15.95
CA HIS A 245 14.71 -20.97 -17.28
C HIS A 245 15.72 -20.69 -18.39
N ASN A 246 17.01 -20.86 -18.15
CA ASN A 246 18.01 -20.68 -19.17
C ASN A 246 18.04 -21.86 -20.14
N ASN A 247 17.89 -21.57 -21.45
CA ASN A 247 17.92 -22.54 -22.54
C ASN A 247 16.97 -23.75 -22.34
N PRO A 248 15.63 -23.50 -22.12
CA PRO A 248 14.70 -24.61 -22.00
C PRO A 248 14.56 -25.39 -23.30
N ALA A 249 14.29 -26.68 -23.19
CA ALA A 249 13.97 -27.53 -24.31
C ALA A 249 12.57 -27.22 -24.83
N ILE A 250 12.39 -27.32 -26.17
CA ILE A 250 11.05 -27.20 -26.78
C ILE A 250 10.18 -28.38 -26.29
N PRO A 251 9.00 -28.12 -25.71
CA PRO A 251 8.23 -29.16 -24.98
C PRO A 251 7.50 -30.16 -25.89
N GLY A 252 7.57 -29.99 -27.19
CA GLY A 252 6.93 -30.89 -28.15
C GLY A 252 6.68 -30.25 -29.50
N PRO A 253 6.07 -30.97 -30.46
CA PRO A 253 5.73 -30.42 -31.76
C PRO A 253 4.73 -29.27 -31.65
N ASN A 254 4.72 -28.39 -32.65
CA ASN A 254 3.86 -27.21 -32.67
C ASN A 254 4.01 -26.31 -31.44
N SER A 255 5.24 -26.20 -30.89
CA SER A 255 5.52 -25.39 -29.71
C SER A 255 6.63 -24.37 -30.00
N GLU A 256 6.46 -23.16 -29.50
CA GLU A 256 7.43 -22.10 -29.52
C GLU A 256 7.71 -21.62 -28.07
N LEU A 257 8.95 -21.19 -27.85
CA LEU A 257 9.39 -20.66 -26.55
C LEU A 257 9.71 -19.17 -26.68
N LYS A 258 9.13 -18.34 -25.86
CA LYS A 258 9.37 -16.89 -25.85
C LYS A 258 9.72 -16.37 -24.47
N LYS A 259 10.93 -15.84 -24.36
CA LYS A 259 11.39 -15.22 -23.11
C LYS A 259 10.86 -13.79 -22.98
N LEU A 260 10.38 -13.44 -21.80
CA LEU A 260 9.97 -12.06 -21.44
C LEU A 260 11.19 -11.14 -21.39
N PRO A 261 11.02 -9.84 -21.68
CA PRO A 261 12.07 -8.84 -21.47
C PRO A 261 12.46 -8.78 -19.98
N PRO A 262 13.73 -8.46 -19.68
CA PRO A 262 14.17 -8.30 -18.29
C PRO A 262 13.34 -7.27 -17.54
N TYR A 263 13.20 -7.47 -16.22
CA TYR A 263 12.47 -6.57 -15.32
C TYR A 263 11.03 -6.22 -15.75
N SER A 264 10.33 -7.16 -16.37
CA SER A 264 9.00 -6.93 -16.94
C SER A 264 7.93 -7.91 -16.44
N PRO A 265 7.79 -8.13 -15.11
CA PRO A 265 6.79 -9.06 -14.56
C PRO A 265 5.35 -8.62 -14.89
N PHE A 266 5.12 -7.33 -15.11
CA PHE A 266 3.81 -6.79 -15.50
C PHE A 266 3.32 -7.25 -16.90
N LEU A 267 4.19 -7.86 -17.69
CA LEU A 267 3.85 -8.50 -18.96
C LEU A 267 3.49 -9.99 -18.80
N ASN A 268 3.59 -10.53 -17.58
CA ASN A 268 3.25 -11.91 -17.26
C ASN A 268 1.92 -11.97 -16.53
N ILE A 269 0.89 -12.50 -17.17
CA ILE A 269 -0.45 -12.62 -16.57
C ILE A 269 -0.48 -13.57 -15.35
N VAL A 270 0.45 -14.53 -15.29
CA VAL A 270 0.57 -15.50 -14.19
C VAL A 270 0.84 -14.79 -12.85
N GLU A 271 1.51 -13.64 -12.86
CA GLU A 271 1.78 -12.87 -11.64
C GLU A 271 0.51 -12.47 -10.88
N GLN A 272 -0.60 -12.22 -11.60
CA GLN A 272 -1.90 -11.92 -10.98
C GLN A 272 -2.47 -13.17 -10.29
N ALA A 273 -2.40 -14.32 -10.95
CA ALA A 273 -2.83 -15.58 -10.38
C ALA A 273 -1.96 -15.99 -9.19
N ILE A 274 -0.65 -15.82 -9.27
CA ILE A 274 0.29 -16.01 -8.15
C ILE A 274 -0.06 -15.10 -6.96
N SER A 275 -0.42 -13.87 -7.22
CA SER A 275 -0.83 -12.93 -6.17
C SER A 275 -2.09 -13.40 -5.44
N ALA A 276 -3.10 -13.85 -6.20
CA ALA A 276 -4.34 -14.43 -5.66
C ALA A 276 -4.07 -15.72 -4.88
N LEU A 277 -3.27 -16.63 -5.43
CA LEU A 277 -2.86 -17.88 -4.78
C LEU A 277 -2.13 -17.59 -3.47
N LYS A 278 -1.16 -16.68 -3.45
CA LYS A 278 -0.45 -16.29 -2.22
C LYS A 278 -1.38 -15.68 -1.17
N ALA A 279 -2.40 -14.93 -1.58
CA ALA A 279 -3.40 -14.38 -0.67
C ALA A 279 -4.27 -15.49 -0.07
N ALA A 280 -4.73 -16.45 -0.88
CA ALA A 280 -5.50 -17.61 -0.44
C ALA A 280 -4.70 -18.48 0.52
N ILE A 281 -3.46 -18.84 0.18
CA ILE A 281 -2.56 -19.61 1.05
C ILE A 281 -2.35 -18.91 2.40
N LYS A 282 -2.09 -17.58 2.40
CA LYS A 282 -1.93 -16.82 3.65
C LYS A 282 -3.20 -16.80 4.49
N ALA A 283 -4.36 -16.73 3.86
CA ALA A 283 -5.64 -16.79 4.56
C ALA A 283 -5.86 -18.17 5.18
N ASP A 284 -5.58 -19.21 4.43
CA ASP A 284 -5.76 -20.59 4.87
C ASP A 284 -4.79 -20.97 6.01
N ILE A 285 -3.51 -20.68 5.86
CA ILE A 285 -2.51 -20.89 6.93
C ILE A 285 -2.87 -20.12 8.21
N SER A 286 -3.61 -19.02 8.11
CA SER A 286 -4.01 -18.20 9.25
C SER A 286 -5.28 -18.69 9.96
N ARG A 287 -5.92 -19.75 9.49
CA ARG A 287 -7.09 -20.35 10.17
C ARG A 287 -6.66 -21.02 11.46
N PRO A 288 -7.48 -20.95 12.52
CA PRO A 288 -7.17 -21.57 13.82
C PRO A 288 -6.78 -23.03 13.72
N GLU A 289 -7.51 -23.82 12.94
CA GLU A 289 -7.31 -25.27 12.76
C GLU A 289 -5.92 -25.57 12.19
N ASN A 290 -5.49 -24.78 11.20
CA ASN A 290 -4.17 -24.93 10.58
C ASN A 290 -3.05 -24.46 11.48
N GLN A 291 -3.29 -23.45 12.32
CA GLN A 291 -2.34 -23.00 13.34
C GLN A 291 -2.15 -24.05 14.44
N GLU A 292 -3.23 -24.66 14.90
CA GLU A 292 -3.20 -25.73 15.89
C GLU A 292 -2.40 -26.93 15.37
N GLN A 293 -2.70 -27.42 14.17
CA GLN A 293 -1.92 -28.49 13.53
C GLN A 293 -0.43 -28.15 13.38
N MET A 294 -0.08 -26.89 13.11
CA MET A 294 1.31 -26.47 13.05
C MET A 294 1.99 -26.48 14.43
N ASN A 295 1.26 -26.12 15.47
CA ASN A 295 1.75 -26.16 16.85
C ASN A 295 1.96 -27.61 17.34
N ASP A 296 1.01 -28.50 17.08
CA ASP A 296 1.09 -29.93 17.42
C ASP A 296 2.28 -30.61 16.75
N ARG A 297 2.59 -30.22 15.51
CA ARG A 297 3.76 -30.69 14.79
C ARG A 297 5.08 -30.18 15.37
N ALA A 298 5.09 -28.91 15.77
CA ALA A 298 6.27 -28.35 16.42
C ALA A 298 6.55 -29.08 17.73
N GLU A 299 5.50 -29.44 18.48
CA GLU A 299 5.59 -30.20 19.72
C GLU A 299 6.04 -31.64 19.48
N ALA A 300 5.39 -32.37 18.57
CA ALA A 300 5.78 -33.74 18.20
C ALA A 300 7.24 -33.82 17.73
N ARG A 301 7.70 -32.81 16.99
CA ARG A 301 9.11 -32.74 16.58
C ARG A 301 10.07 -32.48 17.71
N ARG A 302 9.71 -31.67 18.72
CA ARG A 302 10.52 -31.49 19.96
C ARG A 302 10.64 -32.78 20.72
N GLN A 303 9.59 -33.62 20.70
CA GLN A 303 9.54 -34.93 21.35
C GLN A 303 10.23 -36.05 20.53
N GLY A 304 10.80 -35.74 19.36
CA GLY A 304 11.47 -36.71 18.49
C GLY A 304 10.49 -37.65 17.74
N ILE A 305 9.20 -37.36 17.73
CA ILE A 305 8.21 -38.19 17.05
C ILE A 305 8.31 -37.97 15.53
N ALA A 306 8.47 -39.05 14.78
CA ALA A 306 8.50 -39.02 13.31
C ALA A 306 7.13 -38.60 12.77
N LEU A 307 7.09 -37.41 12.15
CA LEU A 307 5.89 -36.90 11.48
C LEU A 307 5.78 -37.57 10.11
N GLY A 308 4.77 -38.38 9.89
CA GLY A 308 4.46 -38.95 8.58
C GLY A 308 4.26 -37.92 7.48
N ASN A 309 4.12 -38.37 6.21
CA ASN A 309 4.06 -37.55 4.96
C ASN A 309 2.85 -36.59 4.85
N PHE A 310 2.53 -35.91 5.88
CA PHE A 310 1.41 -34.98 6.01
C PHE A 310 1.47 -33.75 5.09
N ARG A 311 2.61 -33.54 4.38
CA ARG A 311 2.83 -32.35 3.54
C ARG A 311 2.05 -32.37 2.23
N THR A 312 1.62 -33.51 1.77
CA THR A 312 0.92 -33.70 0.50
C THR A 312 -0.59 -33.37 0.63
N GLN A 313 -1.18 -33.56 1.79
CA GLN A 313 -2.61 -33.34 1.98
C GLN A 313 -3.03 -31.86 2.00
N LEU A 314 -2.21 -30.97 2.54
CA LEU A 314 -2.52 -29.53 2.56
C LEU A 314 -2.44 -28.89 1.15
N LEU A 315 -1.71 -29.51 0.24
CA LEU A 315 -1.53 -29.05 -1.16
C LEU A 315 -2.56 -29.63 -2.13
N LEU A 316 -3.28 -30.68 -1.71
CA LEU A 316 -4.26 -31.37 -2.58
C LEU A 316 -5.71 -30.90 -2.35
N HIS A 317 -5.95 -30.07 -1.33
CA HIS A 317 -7.30 -29.57 -1.01
C HIS A 317 -7.46 -28.04 -1.25
N THR A 318 -6.48 -27.37 -1.82
CA THR A 318 -6.57 -26.01 -2.34
C THR A 318 -6.51 -26.02 -3.86
#